data_540db485f65f91ee936992ca4bcb03ca
#
_entry.id   540db485f65f91ee936992ca4bcb03ca
#
_cell.length_a   1.000
_cell.length_b   1.000
_cell.length_c   1.000
_cell.angle_alpha   90.00
_cell.angle_beta   90.00
_cell.angle_gamma   90.00
#
_symmetry.space_group_name_H-M   'P 1'
#
loop_
_entity.id
_entity.type
_entity.pdbx_description
1 polymer ?
#
loop_
_entity_poly.entity_id
_entity_poly.type
_entity_poly.pdbx_seq_one_letter_code
_entity_poly.pdbx_strand_id
1 'polypeptide(L)'
;AVAATSGLEAGTIPSSAELRLAPDACPGRQRGGRGEGLVCLTGFLDRRGEPYRTAMSSPLHAFDACSRLSPHLAWGTLAMREVAQATWRRQRELKALSPSEVGRWRGALTSFSGRLHWRCHFMQKLEDEPRLEFENLHRAYDALRTGEPDRARLEAWQRGETGWPFVDACMRALAATGWMNFRMRAMLMAVASYHLWLDWRRPGEHLARLFTDYEPGIHWPQVQMQSGTTGINTIRIYNPIKQGYDQDPEGVFVRKWLPELDAVPDRFIHEPWKWENAATVLDKAYPSPILDHAQVAKAARQKIWSIRAAPEFRDEANRIQGRHGSRKSGMANTGRRRKPAPRDTRQLTLGLEPPGE
;
A
#
# COMPACT_ATOMS: atom_id res chain seq x y z
N ALA A 1 20.58 -11.03 29.90
CA ALA A 1 19.57 -12.00 30.31
C ALA A 1 18.88 -11.41 31.54
N VAL A 2 17.56 -11.39 31.55
CA VAL A 2 16.76 -11.04 32.72
C VAL A 2 16.80 -12.29 33.64
N ALA A 3 17.17 -12.12 34.91
CA ALA A 3 17.15 -13.23 35.86
C ALA A 3 15.71 -13.72 36.03
N ALA A 4 15.53 -15.04 36.07
CA ALA A 4 14.22 -15.62 36.36
C ALA A 4 13.78 -15.21 37.77
N THR A 5 12.54 -14.72 37.87
CA THR A 5 11.96 -14.38 39.17
C THR A 5 11.73 -15.67 39.95
N SER A 6 12.32 -15.80 41.16
CA SER A 6 12.16 -17.01 41.99
C SER A 6 10.67 -17.22 42.33
N GLY A 7 10.18 -18.43 42.15
CA GLY A 7 8.79 -18.81 42.45
C GLY A 7 7.80 -18.68 41.30
N LEU A 8 8.24 -18.28 40.10
CA LEU A 8 7.42 -18.31 38.91
C LEU A 8 7.87 -19.44 37.97
N GLU A 9 6.98 -20.37 37.68
CA GLU A 9 7.21 -21.34 36.63
C GLU A 9 6.93 -20.73 35.26
N ALA A 10 7.76 -21.03 34.26
CA ALA A 10 7.54 -20.61 32.90
C ALA A 10 6.27 -21.29 32.37
N GLY A 11 5.28 -20.47 31.95
CA GLY A 11 4.08 -20.98 31.30
C GLY A 11 4.40 -21.59 29.95
N THR A 12 3.60 -22.53 29.52
CA THR A 12 3.64 -23.09 28.15
C THR A 12 2.96 -22.13 27.18
N ILE A 13 3.60 -21.86 26.04
CA ILE A 13 2.97 -21.08 24.97
C ILE A 13 1.86 -21.96 24.35
N PRO A 14 0.59 -21.54 24.43
CA PRO A 14 -0.51 -22.36 23.90
C PRO A 14 -0.42 -22.49 22.37
N SER A 15 -0.81 -23.64 21.87
CA SER A 15 -0.95 -23.91 20.44
C SER A 15 -2.17 -23.16 19.84
N SER A 16 -2.19 -23.00 18.53
CA SER A 16 -3.35 -22.43 17.82
C SER A 16 -4.65 -23.22 18.09
N ALA A 17 -4.56 -24.53 18.25
CA ALA A 17 -5.70 -25.39 18.56
C ALA A 17 -6.26 -25.13 19.96
N GLU A 18 -5.38 -24.99 20.97
CA GLU A 18 -5.78 -24.64 22.35
C GLU A 18 -6.42 -23.26 22.42
N LEU A 19 -5.95 -22.33 21.59
CA LEU A 19 -6.55 -20.98 21.45
C LEU A 19 -7.80 -20.97 20.55
N ARG A 20 -8.21 -22.12 20.00
CA ARG A 20 -9.33 -22.26 19.06
C ARG A 20 -9.24 -21.31 17.86
N LEU A 21 -8.04 -21.04 17.38
CA LEU A 21 -7.82 -20.22 16.21
C LEU A 21 -8.10 -21.02 14.95
N ALA A 22 -8.71 -20.38 13.95
CA ALA A 22 -8.89 -20.97 12.64
C ALA A 22 -7.54 -21.26 11.97
N PRO A 23 -7.43 -22.31 11.14
CA PRO A 23 -6.22 -22.57 10.36
C PRO A 23 -5.83 -21.36 9.51
N ASP A 24 -4.53 -21.09 9.42
CA ASP A 24 -4.03 -20.02 8.55
C ASP A 24 -4.13 -20.44 7.08
N ALA A 25 -5.02 -19.78 6.34
CA ALA A 25 -5.23 -20.02 4.92
C ALA A 25 -4.19 -19.34 4.00
N CYS A 26 -3.14 -18.73 4.56
CA CYS A 26 -2.12 -18.01 3.80
C CYS A 26 -0.82 -18.86 3.65
N PRO A 27 -0.68 -19.66 2.60
CA PRO A 27 0.41 -20.63 2.46
C PRO A 27 1.79 -19.98 2.31
N GLY A 28 1.86 -18.76 1.79
CA GLY A 28 3.09 -17.99 1.57
C GLY A 28 3.38 -16.96 2.67
N ARG A 29 2.72 -17.06 3.83
CA ARG A 29 2.93 -16.13 4.94
C ARG A 29 4.38 -16.13 5.41
N GLN A 30 4.94 -14.93 5.56
CA GLN A 30 6.30 -14.75 6.05
C GLN A 30 6.42 -15.28 7.48
N ARG A 31 7.48 -16.04 7.74
CA ARG A 31 7.76 -16.57 9.07
C ARG A 31 8.08 -15.44 10.06
N GLY A 32 7.55 -15.58 11.26
CA GLY A 32 7.78 -14.66 12.37
C GLY A 32 9.04 -15.01 13.16
N GLY A 33 9.26 -14.26 14.24
CA GLY A 33 10.36 -14.48 15.16
C GLY A 33 11.58 -13.58 14.90
N ARG A 34 12.37 -13.39 15.95
CA ARG A 34 13.52 -12.48 15.91
C ARG A 34 14.62 -12.94 14.95
N GLY A 35 14.89 -14.26 14.90
CA GLY A 35 15.89 -14.83 13.98
C GLY A 35 15.58 -14.49 12.54
N GLU A 36 14.35 -14.73 12.11
CA GLU A 36 13.87 -14.40 10.75
C GLU A 36 13.93 -12.88 10.48
N GLY A 37 13.58 -12.07 11.48
CA GLY A 37 13.70 -10.61 11.37
C GLY A 37 15.13 -10.13 11.14
N LEU A 38 16.10 -10.74 11.83
CA LEU A 38 17.53 -10.43 11.64
C LEU A 38 18.03 -10.90 10.28
N VAL A 39 17.60 -12.05 9.78
CA VAL A 39 17.90 -12.54 8.42
C VAL A 39 17.36 -11.56 7.38
N CYS A 40 16.13 -11.07 7.55
CA CYS A 40 15.56 -10.05 6.68
C CYS A 40 16.35 -8.74 6.71
N LEU A 41 16.76 -8.27 7.89
CA LEU A 41 17.49 -7.02 8.08
C LEU A 41 18.88 -7.07 7.45
N THR A 42 19.67 -8.08 7.79
CA THR A 42 21.05 -8.24 7.26
C THR A 42 21.03 -8.50 5.77
N GLY A 43 20.17 -9.41 5.30
CA GLY A 43 20.01 -9.68 3.87
C GLY A 43 19.63 -8.44 3.06
N PHE A 44 18.78 -7.56 3.61
CA PHE A 44 18.43 -6.30 2.97
C PHE A 44 19.59 -5.31 2.95
N LEU A 45 20.26 -5.09 4.10
CA LEU A 45 21.31 -4.09 4.21
C LEU A 45 22.59 -4.46 3.45
N ASP A 46 22.87 -5.76 3.29
CA ASP A 46 24.13 -6.24 2.76
C ASP A 46 24.06 -6.69 1.29
N ARG A 47 22.90 -7.14 0.80
CA ARG A 47 22.79 -7.78 -0.51
C ARG A 47 21.63 -7.27 -1.35
N ARG A 48 20.39 -7.55 -0.94
CA ARG A 48 19.20 -7.41 -1.80
C ARG A 48 18.59 -6.01 -1.83
N GLY A 49 19.00 -5.11 -0.93
CA GLY A 49 18.43 -3.76 -0.84
C GLY A 49 18.98 -2.75 -1.82
N GLU A 50 20.04 -3.07 -2.57
CA GLU A 50 20.62 -2.12 -3.53
C GLU A 50 19.63 -1.61 -4.58
N PRO A 51 18.81 -2.45 -5.24
CA PRO A 51 17.81 -2.00 -6.20
C PRO A 51 16.53 -1.44 -5.56
N TYR A 52 16.44 -1.37 -4.24
CA TYR A 52 15.22 -1.02 -3.51
C TYR A 52 14.49 0.20 -4.08
N ARG A 53 15.22 1.28 -4.37
CA ARG A 53 14.63 2.55 -4.82
C ARG A 53 13.86 2.42 -6.14
N THR A 54 14.35 1.60 -7.06
CA THR A 54 13.75 1.37 -8.38
C THR A 54 12.75 0.22 -8.38
N ALA A 55 13.01 -0.81 -7.58
CA ALA A 55 12.25 -2.05 -7.57
C ALA A 55 11.04 -2.04 -6.61
N MET A 56 11.02 -1.17 -5.58
CA MET A 56 9.99 -1.19 -4.52
C MET A 56 8.56 -0.98 -5.01
N SER A 57 8.36 -0.45 -6.22
CA SER A 57 7.04 -0.20 -6.79
C SER A 57 6.55 -1.34 -7.69
N SER A 58 7.44 -2.21 -8.16
CA SER A 58 7.10 -3.32 -9.04
C SER A 58 6.61 -4.54 -8.23
N PRO A 59 5.47 -5.16 -8.57
CA PRO A 59 5.05 -6.41 -7.93
C PRO A 59 5.95 -7.59 -8.25
N LEU A 60 6.68 -7.54 -9.38
CA LEU A 60 7.65 -8.56 -9.79
C LEU A 60 8.91 -8.56 -8.93
N HIS A 61 9.41 -7.37 -8.57
CA HIS A 61 10.72 -7.23 -7.93
C HIS A 61 10.66 -6.83 -6.46
N ALA A 62 9.54 -6.27 -5.99
CA ALA A 62 9.44 -5.78 -4.62
C ALA A 62 9.60 -6.86 -3.56
N PHE A 63 9.19 -8.09 -3.87
CA PHE A 63 9.31 -9.22 -2.94
C PHE A 63 10.76 -9.47 -2.52
N ASP A 64 11.69 -9.36 -3.47
CA ASP A 64 13.12 -9.57 -3.25
C ASP A 64 13.86 -8.30 -2.84
N ALA A 65 13.54 -7.16 -3.44
CA ALA A 65 14.25 -5.90 -3.24
C ALA A 65 13.80 -5.11 -1.99
N CYS A 66 12.58 -5.33 -1.47
CA CYS A 66 12.13 -4.68 -0.25
C CYS A 66 12.70 -5.35 1.00
N SER A 67 12.75 -4.59 2.09
CA SER A 67 13.34 -5.08 3.35
C SER A 67 12.58 -6.26 3.96
N ARG A 68 11.28 -6.36 3.72
CA ARG A 68 10.41 -7.37 4.33
C ARG A 68 10.36 -7.28 5.87
N LEU A 69 10.68 -6.10 6.42
CA LEU A 69 10.71 -5.87 7.86
C LEU A 69 9.38 -5.42 8.46
N SER A 70 8.41 -5.07 7.62
CA SER A 70 7.12 -4.56 8.11
C SER A 70 6.40 -5.53 9.04
N PRO A 71 6.33 -6.86 8.80
CA PRO A 71 5.75 -7.79 9.78
C PRO A 71 6.53 -7.82 11.10
N HIS A 72 7.86 -7.83 11.02
CA HIS A 72 8.71 -7.87 12.22
C HIS A 72 8.59 -6.61 13.08
N LEU A 73 8.36 -5.46 12.45
CA LEU A 73 8.12 -4.20 13.14
C LEU A 73 6.70 -4.09 13.69
N ALA A 74 5.70 -4.65 13.01
CA ALA A 74 4.32 -4.68 13.48
C ALA A 74 4.15 -5.57 14.72
N TRP A 75 4.79 -6.75 14.70
CA TRP A 75 4.72 -7.73 15.79
C TRP A 75 5.82 -7.58 16.84
N GLY A 76 6.66 -6.54 16.75
CA GLY A 76 7.69 -6.24 17.75
C GLY A 76 8.84 -7.24 17.83
N THR A 77 9.00 -8.15 16.86
CA THR A 77 10.15 -9.10 16.84
C THR A 77 11.47 -8.41 16.51
N LEU A 78 11.41 -7.19 15.91
CA LEU A 78 12.51 -6.23 15.82
C LEU A 78 12.02 -4.85 16.27
N ALA A 79 12.85 -4.14 17.05
CA ALA A 79 12.55 -2.77 17.42
C ALA A 79 12.87 -1.78 16.29
N MET A 80 12.05 -0.75 16.12
CA MET A 80 12.31 0.33 15.15
C MET A 80 13.69 0.97 15.37
N ARG A 81 14.08 1.16 16.63
CA ARG A 81 15.38 1.72 16.99
C ARG A 81 16.54 0.86 16.47
N GLU A 82 16.43 -0.46 16.60
CA GLU A 82 17.43 -1.41 16.13
C GLU A 82 17.60 -1.33 14.60
N VAL A 83 16.49 -1.35 13.88
CA VAL A 83 16.49 -1.23 12.41
C VAL A 83 17.07 0.11 11.95
N ALA A 84 16.71 1.22 12.60
CA ALA A 84 17.25 2.54 12.29
C ALA A 84 18.77 2.61 12.54
N GLN A 85 19.23 2.12 13.69
CA GLN A 85 20.66 2.11 14.03
C GLN A 85 21.48 1.24 13.06
N ALA A 86 20.99 0.07 12.69
CA ALA A 86 21.64 -0.79 11.70
C ALA A 86 21.71 -0.10 10.33
N THR A 87 20.63 0.55 9.90
CA THR A 87 20.60 1.32 8.65
C THR A 87 21.61 2.47 8.67
N TRP A 88 21.68 3.24 9.76
CA TRP A 88 22.65 4.34 9.88
C TRP A 88 24.09 3.85 9.94
N ARG A 89 24.33 2.70 10.56
CA ARG A 89 25.66 2.06 10.55
C ARG A 89 26.07 1.74 9.12
N ARG A 90 25.19 1.06 8.37
CA ARG A 90 25.45 0.73 6.98
C ARG A 90 25.67 1.98 6.11
N GLN A 91 24.89 3.03 6.31
CA GLN A 91 25.10 4.32 5.62
C GLN A 91 26.47 4.95 5.92
N ARG A 92 26.99 4.80 7.16
CA ARG A 92 28.35 5.27 7.49
C ARG A 92 29.44 4.45 6.81
N GLU A 93 29.30 3.13 6.81
CA GLU A 93 30.22 2.22 6.10
C GLU A 93 30.34 2.59 4.60
N LEU A 94 29.22 2.81 3.95
CA LEU A 94 29.17 3.21 2.55
C LEU A 94 29.81 4.58 2.25
N LYS A 95 30.00 5.44 3.25
CA LYS A 95 30.72 6.71 3.04
C LYS A 95 32.21 6.51 2.85
N ALA A 96 32.76 5.45 3.39
CA ALA A 96 34.20 5.11 3.28
C ALA A 96 34.55 4.44 1.97
N LEU A 97 33.56 4.00 1.19
CA LEU A 97 33.74 3.29 -0.08
C LEU A 97 33.82 4.27 -1.27
N SER A 98 34.49 3.86 -2.33
CA SER A 98 34.53 4.57 -3.61
C SER A 98 33.15 4.61 -4.28
N PRO A 99 32.86 5.57 -5.17
CA PRO A 99 31.59 5.64 -5.89
C PRO A 99 31.24 4.37 -6.66
N SER A 100 32.22 3.66 -7.22
CA SER A 100 32.03 2.40 -7.95
C SER A 100 31.59 1.25 -7.03
N GLU A 101 32.15 1.18 -5.82
CA GLU A 101 31.79 0.17 -4.83
C GLU A 101 30.42 0.43 -4.19
N VAL A 102 30.04 1.69 -4.07
CA VAL A 102 28.78 2.10 -3.47
C VAL A 102 27.58 1.81 -4.37
N GLY A 103 27.74 1.88 -5.70
CA GLY A 103 26.64 1.65 -6.63
C GLY A 103 25.39 2.48 -6.29
N ARG A 104 24.23 1.80 -6.24
CA ARG A 104 22.94 2.45 -5.95
C ARG A 104 22.57 2.50 -4.46
N TRP A 105 23.41 1.97 -3.57
CA TRP A 105 23.12 1.84 -2.13
C TRP A 105 22.79 3.15 -1.44
N ARG A 106 23.48 4.25 -1.73
CA ARG A 106 23.18 5.55 -1.07
C ARG A 106 21.74 5.98 -1.28
N GLY A 107 21.26 5.89 -2.52
CA GLY A 107 19.89 6.23 -2.86
C GLY A 107 18.86 5.25 -2.24
N ALA A 108 19.19 3.97 -2.23
CA ALA A 108 18.36 2.92 -1.63
C ALA A 108 18.17 3.13 -0.12
N LEU A 109 19.24 3.30 0.64
CA LEU A 109 19.17 3.46 2.09
C LEU A 109 18.61 4.83 2.51
N THR A 110 18.82 5.89 1.72
CA THR A 110 18.15 7.18 1.95
C THR A 110 16.63 7.04 1.79
N SER A 111 16.20 6.35 0.73
CA SER A 111 14.77 6.06 0.51
C SER A 111 14.19 5.20 1.62
N PHE A 112 14.91 4.17 2.05
CA PHE A 112 14.49 3.29 3.15
C PHE A 112 14.39 4.04 4.48
N SER A 113 15.40 4.83 4.86
CA SER A 113 15.35 5.69 6.05
C SER A 113 14.12 6.62 6.05
N GLY A 114 13.78 7.18 4.89
CA GLY A 114 12.55 7.98 4.74
C GLY A 114 11.29 7.18 5.08
N ARG A 115 11.23 5.88 4.73
CA ARG A 115 10.09 5.02 5.08
C ARG A 115 9.98 4.74 6.57
N LEU A 116 11.10 4.60 7.27
CA LEU A 116 11.10 4.46 8.74
C LEU A 116 10.52 5.71 9.42
N HIS A 117 10.86 6.91 8.95
CA HIS A 117 10.26 8.15 9.45
C HIS A 117 8.75 8.24 9.16
N TRP A 118 8.31 7.82 7.96
CA TRP A 118 6.89 7.78 7.63
C TRP A 118 6.10 6.85 8.56
N ARG A 119 6.68 5.70 8.94
CA ARG A 119 6.05 4.81 9.92
C ARG A 119 5.75 5.56 11.22
N CYS A 120 6.74 6.22 11.81
CA CYS A 120 6.53 6.98 13.04
C CYS A 120 5.48 8.08 12.88
N HIS A 121 5.51 8.81 11.77
CA HIS A 121 4.53 9.87 11.49
C HIS A 121 3.09 9.35 11.46
N PHE A 122 2.85 8.20 10.83
CA PHE A 122 1.50 7.64 10.77
C PHE A 122 1.01 7.09 12.11
N MET A 123 1.90 6.51 12.91
CA MET A 123 1.55 6.06 14.26
C MET A 123 1.16 7.25 15.13
N GLN A 124 1.96 8.31 15.15
CA GLN A 124 1.63 9.55 15.88
C GLN A 124 0.31 10.16 15.40
N LYS A 125 0.02 10.08 14.11
CA LYS A 125 -1.25 10.58 13.57
C LYS A 125 -2.46 9.84 14.14
N LEU A 126 -2.38 8.52 14.33
CA LEU A 126 -3.47 7.75 14.96
C LEU A 126 -3.56 8.05 16.46
N GLU A 127 -2.43 8.22 17.16
CA GLU A 127 -2.41 8.64 18.56
C GLU A 127 -3.09 10.00 18.76
N ASP A 128 -2.83 10.96 17.87
CA ASP A 128 -3.42 12.30 17.90
C ASP A 128 -4.92 12.31 17.51
N GLU A 129 -5.34 11.35 16.70
CA GLU A 129 -6.70 11.28 16.14
C GLU A 129 -7.21 9.83 16.05
N PRO A 130 -7.53 9.18 17.19
CA PRO A 130 -7.95 7.76 17.22
C PRO A 130 -9.20 7.47 16.39
N ARG A 131 -10.10 8.45 16.22
CA ARG A 131 -11.32 8.28 15.41
C ARG A 131 -11.03 7.99 13.93
N LEU A 132 -9.78 8.18 13.44
CA LEU A 132 -9.37 7.79 12.09
C LEU A 132 -9.64 6.32 11.76
N GLU A 133 -9.77 5.48 12.77
CA GLU A 133 -10.10 4.07 12.61
C GLU A 133 -11.57 3.85 12.20
N PHE A 134 -12.46 4.75 12.60
CA PHE A 134 -13.91 4.56 12.49
C PHE A 134 -14.62 5.63 11.67
N GLU A 135 -14.10 6.85 11.63
CA GLU A 135 -14.75 8.01 11.05
C GLU A 135 -13.91 8.64 9.92
N ASN A 136 -14.57 9.29 8.97
CA ASN A 136 -13.85 10.07 7.97
C ASN A 136 -13.08 11.20 8.65
N LEU A 137 -11.82 11.36 8.28
CA LEU A 137 -11.00 12.47 8.80
C LEU A 137 -11.62 13.83 8.46
N HIS A 138 -12.14 13.97 7.24
CA HIS A 138 -12.87 15.16 6.79
C HIS A 138 -14.37 14.84 6.71
N ARG A 139 -15.16 15.49 7.55
CA ARG A 139 -16.58 15.19 7.77
C ARG A 139 -17.47 15.40 6.54
N ALA A 140 -17.11 16.27 5.62
CA ALA A 140 -17.85 16.46 4.37
C ALA A 140 -18.03 15.18 3.53
N TYR A 141 -17.23 14.14 3.80
CA TYR A 141 -17.35 12.84 3.13
C TYR A 141 -18.29 11.85 3.84
N ASP A 142 -18.89 12.20 4.98
CA ASP A 142 -19.73 11.28 5.73
C ASP A 142 -20.95 10.80 4.94
N ALA A 143 -21.50 11.65 4.10
CA ALA A 143 -22.63 11.32 3.23
C ALA A 143 -22.22 10.76 1.84
N LEU A 144 -20.93 10.55 1.57
CA LEU A 144 -20.47 10.24 0.21
C LEU A 144 -20.81 8.82 -0.26
N ARG A 145 -20.68 7.84 0.63
CA ARG A 145 -20.86 6.40 0.34
C ARG A 145 -21.73 5.78 1.42
N THR A 146 -22.93 6.34 1.57
CA THR A 146 -23.91 5.89 2.56
C THR A 146 -24.71 4.70 2.02
N GLY A 147 -25.26 3.92 2.96
CA GLY A 147 -26.06 2.73 2.66
C GLY A 147 -25.27 1.43 2.75
N GLU A 148 -25.96 0.33 2.54
CA GLU A 148 -25.34 -0.99 2.49
C GLU A 148 -24.39 -1.08 1.30
N PRO A 149 -23.19 -1.64 1.47
CA PRO A 149 -22.26 -1.82 0.39
C PRO A 149 -22.84 -2.79 -0.65
N ASP A 150 -22.56 -2.53 -1.92
CA ASP A 150 -22.87 -3.48 -2.99
C ASP A 150 -22.06 -4.78 -2.71
N ARG A 151 -22.79 -5.78 -2.23
CA ARG A 151 -22.21 -7.04 -1.76
C ARG A 151 -21.51 -7.79 -2.89
N ALA A 152 -22.08 -7.80 -4.07
CA ALA A 152 -21.50 -8.50 -5.23
C ALA A 152 -20.15 -7.88 -5.62
N ARG A 153 -20.05 -6.53 -5.66
CA ARG A 153 -18.79 -5.84 -5.93
C ARG A 153 -17.75 -6.07 -4.84
N LEU A 154 -18.16 -6.03 -3.58
CA LEU A 154 -17.27 -6.27 -2.45
C LEU A 154 -16.71 -7.69 -2.51
N GLU A 155 -17.54 -8.69 -2.70
CA GLU A 155 -17.14 -10.09 -2.77
C GLU A 155 -16.24 -10.38 -3.98
N ALA A 156 -16.58 -9.85 -5.16
CA ALA A 156 -15.75 -9.97 -6.36
C ALA A 156 -14.35 -9.38 -6.12
N TRP A 157 -14.26 -8.21 -5.50
CA TRP A 157 -12.99 -7.59 -5.18
C TRP A 157 -12.20 -8.39 -4.13
N GLN A 158 -12.87 -8.91 -3.10
CA GLN A 158 -12.23 -9.72 -2.06
C GLN A 158 -11.66 -11.03 -2.59
N ARG A 159 -12.33 -11.65 -3.58
CA ARG A 159 -11.86 -12.90 -4.21
C ARG A 159 -10.89 -12.70 -5.36
N GLY A 160 -10.66 -11.45 -5.81
CA GLY A 160 -9.87 -11.18 -7.01
C GLY A 160 -10.58 -11.71 -8.26
N GLU A 161 -11.83 -11.31 -8.43
CA GLU A 161 -12.76 -11.69 -9.50
C GLU A 161 -13.48 -10.47 -10.09
N THR A 162 -12.79 -9.31 -10.12
CA THR A 162 -13.37 -8.08 -10.67
C THR A 162 -13.41 -8.05 -12.18
N GLY A 163 -12.69 -8.95 -12.84
CA GLY A 163 -12.47 -8.95 -14.28
C GLY A 163 -11.40 -7.94 -14.73
N TRP A 164 -10.69 -7.30 -13.80
CA TRP A 164 -9.50 -6.49 -14.09
C TRP A 164 -8.23 -7.26 -13.69
N PRO A 165 -7.53 -7.89 -14.65
CA PRO A 165 -6.51 -8.90 -14.35
C PRO A 165 -5.44 -8.47 -13.35
N PHE A 166 -4.92 -7.26 -13.49
CA PHE A 166 -3.87 -6.80 -12.59
C PHE A 166 -4.36 -6.54 -11.15
N VAL A 167 -5.61 -6.09 -10.97
CA VAL A 167 -6.25 -5.92 -9.66
C VAL A 167 -6.47 -7.27 -9.01
N ASP A 168 -7.00 -8.22 -9.77
CA ASP A 168 -7.33 -9.55 -9.30
C ASP A 168 -6.07 -10.36 -8.94
N ALA A 169 -5.04 -10.28 -9.77
CA ALA A 169 -3.73 -10.87 -9.47
C ALA A 169 -3.13 -10.28 -8.17
N CYS A 170 -3.25 -8.97 -7.95
CA CYS A 170 -2.81 -8.33 -6.72
C CYS A 170 -3.57 -8.85 -5.50
N MET A 171 -4.89 -9.00 -5.57
CA MET A 171 -5.69 -9.50 -4.46
C MET A 171 -5.36 -10.96 -4.14
N ARG A 172 -5.27 -11.82 -5.16
CA ARG A 172 -4.91 -13.23 -4.97
C ARG A 172 -3.49 -13.40 -4.44
N ALA A 173 -2.54 -12.58 -4.92
CA ALA A 173 -1.18 -12.54 -4.38
C ALA A 173 -1.17 -12.16 -2.90
N LEU A 174 -1.97 -11.17 -2.51
CA LEU A 174 -2.10 -10.75 -1.11
C LEU A 174 -2.70 -11.86 -0.25
N ALA A 175 -3.79 -12.48 -0.68
CA ALA A 175 -4.42 -13.58 0.05
C ALA A 175 -3.46 -14.76 0.25
N ALA A 176 -2.64 -15.08 -0.77
CA ALA A 176 -1.70 -16.19 -0.71
C ALA A 176 -0.42 -15.91 0.10
N THR A 177 0.00 -14.63 0.24
CA THR A 177 1.30 -14.28 0.81
C THR A 177 1.24 -13.40 2.05
N GLY A 178 0.10 -12.76 2.30
CA GLY A 178 -0.10 -11.81 3.41
C GLY A 178 0.74 -10.52 3.28
N TRP A 179 1.41 -10.30 2.14
CA TRP A 179 2.24 -9.13 1.94
C TRP A 179 2.16 -8.58 0.51
N MET A 180 2.28 -7.28 0.40
CA MET A 180 2.27 -6.58 -0.88
C MET A 180 3.04 -5.26 -0.76
N ASN A 181 3.66 -4.81 -1.85
CA ASN A 181 4.31 -3.51 -1.91
C ASN A 181 3.28 -2.37 -1.88
N PHE A 182 3.73 -1.19 -1.42
CA PHE A 182 2.84 -0.06 -1.13
C PHE A 182 1.99 0.39 -2.33
N ARG A 183 2.57 0.45 -3.54
CA ARG A 183 1.84 0.89 -4.74
C ARG A 183 0.60 0.03 -5.00
N MET A 184 0.73 -1.28 -4.89
CA MET A 184 -0.39 -2.20 -5.12
C MET A 184 -1.43 -2.12 -4.00
N ARG A 185 -1.01 -1.95 -2.73
CA ARG A 185 -1.95 -1.68 -1.61
C ARG A 185 -2.79 -0.43 -1.89
N ALA A 186 -2.14 0.65 -2.32
CA ALA A 186 -2.80 1.90 -2.65
C ALA A 186 -3.80 1.73 -3.81
N MET A 187 -3.42 0.98 -4.84
CA MET A 187 -4.29 0.68 -5.97
C MET A 187 -5.51 -0.14 -5.55
N LEU A 188 -5.33 -1.23 -4.81
CA LEU A 188 -6.45 -2.07 -4.34
C LEU A 188 -7.48 -1.25 -3.57
N MET A 189 -7.04 -0.41 -2.64
CA MET A 189 -7.94 0.43 -1.86
C MET A 189 -8.60 1.52 -2.71
N ALA A 190 -7.86 2.15 -3.62
CA ALA A 190 -8.41 3.14 -4.55
C ALA A 190 -9.45 2.54 -5.50
N VAL A 191 -9.20 1.33 -6.01
CA VAL A 191 -10.17 0.61 -6.86
C VAL A 191 -11.45 0.32 -6.08
N ALA A 192 -11.35 -0.22 -4.87
CA ALA A 192 -12.52 -0.46 -4.03
C ALA A 192 -13.35 0.82 -3.81
N SER A 193 -12.69 1.92 -3.48
CA SER A 193 -13.39 3.15 -3.11
C SER A 193 -13.86 4.00 -4.29
N TYR A 194 -13.13 4.05 -5.39
CA TYR A 194 -13.50 4.89 -6.54
C TYR A 194 -14.22 4.14 -7.65
N HIS A 195 -13.73 2.95 -8.01
CA HIS A 195 -14.31 2.20 -9.13
C HIS A 195 -15.53 1.41 -8.68
N LEU A 196 -15.41 0.71 -7.56
CA LEU A 196 -16.52 -0.09 -7.01
C LEU A 196 -17.45 0.72 -6.11
N TRP A 197 -17.08 1.95 -5.79
CA TRP A 197 -17.84 2.90 -4.96
C TRP A 197 -18.18 2.37 -3.57
N LEU A 198 -17.28 1.56 -2.98
CA LEU A 198 -17.45 0.99 -1.65
C LEU A 198 -16.99 1.97 -0.56
N ASP A 199 -17.70 2.01 0.57
CA ASP A 199 -17.20 2.69 1.78
C ASP A 199 -15.91 2.01 2.23
N TRP A 200 -14.93 2.80 2.62
CA TRP A 200 -13.58 2.33 2.91
C TRP A 200 -13.49 1.36 4.08
N ARG A 201 -14.45 1.37 4.99
CA ARG A 201 -14.40 0.55 6.22
C ARG A 201 -14.39 -0.94 5.90
N ARG A 202 -15.29 -1.41 5.06
CA ARG A 202 -15.37 -2.83 4.69
C ARG A 202 -14.15 -3.33 3.89
N PRO A 203 -13.72 -2.67 2.82
CA PRO A 203 -12.46 -3.03 2.15
C PRO A 203 -11.24 -2.89 3.06
N GLY A 204 -11.20 -1.85 3.91
CA GLY A 204 -10.12 -1.64 4.87
C GLY A 204 -10.02 -2.78 5.88
N GLU A 205 -11.14 -3.23 6.45
CA GLU A 205 -11.21 -4.36 7.37
C GLU A 205 -10.72 -5.67 6.69
N HIS A 206 -11.15 -5.92 5.45
CA HIS A 206 -10.70 -7.08 4.68
C HIS A 206 -9.19 -7.07 4.47
N LEU A 207 -8.62 -5.94 4.04
CA LEU A 207 -7.18 -5.79 3.87
C LEU A 207 -6.43 -5.95 5.20
N ALA A 208 -6.96 -5.42 6.31
CA ALA A 208 -6.36 -5.56 7.64
C ALA A 208 -6.20 -7.03 8.04
N ARG A 209 -7.19 -7.86 7.74
CA ARG A 209 -7.17 -9.31 8.02
C ARG A 209 -6.17 -10.07 7.17
N LEU A 210 -5.91 -9.62 5.94
CA LEU A 210 -4.97 -10.27 5.04
C LEU A 210 -3.51 -9.88 5.32
N PHE A 211 -3.24 -8.63 5.73
CA PHE A 211 -1.88 -8.15 5.91
C PHE A 211 -1.20 -8.76 7.14
N THR A 212 -0.13 -9.54 6.93
CA THR A 212 0.74 -10.03 8.01
C THR A 212 1.40 -8.89 8.78
N ASP A 213 1.57 -7.74 8.14
CA ASP A 213 2.15 -6.51 8.69
C ASP A 213 1.10 -5.46 9.06
N TYR A 214 -0.12 -5.89 9.41
CA TYR A 214 -1.15 -4.97 9.86
C TYR A 214 -0.65 -4.13 11.04
N GLU A 215 -0.74 -2.81 10.87
CA GLU A 215 -0.39 -1.81 11.87
C GLU A 215 -1.44 -0.70 11.79
N PRO A 216 -2.33 -0.58 12.77
CA PRO A 216 -3.49 0.31 12.69
C PRO A 216 -3.09 1.77 12.40
N GLY A 217 -2.00 2.24 13.02
CA GLY A 217 -1.49 3.60 12.80
C GLY A 217 -1.08 3.90 11.36
N ILE A 218 -0.67 2.88 10.60
CA ILE A 218 -0.35 3.02 9.18
C ILE A 218 -1.57 2.70 8.32
N HIS A 219 -2.26 1.64 8.65
CA HIS A 219 -3.34 1.08 7.84
C HIS A 219 -4.49 2.07 7.65
N TRP A 220 -5.12 2.52 8.73
CA TRP A 220 -6.31 3.35 8.63
C TRP A 220 -6.07 4.72 8.01
N PRO A 221 -5.00 5.47 8.36
CA PRO A 221 -4.68 6.69 7.64
C PRO A 221 -4.42 6.47 6.15
N GLN A 222 -3.79 5.36 5.76
CA GLN A 222 -3.55 5.05 4.35
C GLN A 222 -4.84 4.63 3.63
N VAL A 223 -5.69 3.82 4.25
CA VAL A 223 -7.00 3.46 3.72
C VAL A 223 -7.82 4.71 3.42
N GLN A 224 -7.94 5.65 4.36
CA GLN A 224 -8.64 6.91 4.14
C GLN A 224 -7.97 7.79 3.07
N MET A 225 -6.64 7.82 3.04
CA MET A 225 -5.90 8.60 2.05
C MET A 225 -6.17 8.09 0.63
N GLN A 226 -6.19 6.77 0.44
CA GLN A 226 -6.48 6.15 -0.87
C GLN A 226 -7.97 6.19 -1.24
N SER A 227 -8.85 6.29 -0.25
CA SER A 227 -10.31 6.43 -0.44
C SER A 227 -10.76 7.87 -0.69
N GLY A 228 -9.86 8.84 -0.49
CA GLY A 228 -10.09 10.25 -0.71
C GLY A 228 -10.89 10.97 0.38
N THR A 229 -10.95 10.41 1.60
CA THR A 229 -11.76 10.93 2.71
C THR A 229 -10.99 11.83 3.69
N THR A 230 -9.71 12.10 3.42
CA THR A 230 -8.87 12.93 4.30
C THR A 230 -9.02 14.44 4.11
N GLY A 231 -9.54 14.88 2.97
CA GLY A 231 -9.70 16.29 2.61
C GLY A 231 -8.41 17.00 2.18
N ILE A 232 -7.26 16.59 2.65
CA ILE A 232 -5.96 17.27 2.46
C ILE A 232 -5.06 16.65 1.38
N ASN A 233 -5.34 15.43 0.96
CA ASN A 233 -4.53 14.75 -0.03
C ASN A 233 -5.09 14.95 -1.45
N THR A 234 -4.18 14.92 -2.43
CA THR A 234 -4.57 14.86 -3.84
C THR A 234 -5.35 13.58 -4.12
N ILE A 235 -6.48 13.71 -4.81
CA ILE A 235 -7.27 12.56 -5.23
C ILE A 235 -6.51 11.78 -6.29
N ARG A 236 -6.25 10.51 -6.02
CA ARG A 236 -5.52 9.60 -6.90
C ARG A 236 -6.42 8.44 -7.28
N ILE A 237 -7.07 8.56 -8.41
CA ILE A 237 -7.85 7.47 -9.00
C ILE A 237 -6.91 6.70 -9.92
N TYR A 238 -6.47 5.53 -9.47
CA TYR A 238 -5.60 4.67 -10.27
C TYR A 238 -6.38 4.11 -11.46
N ASN A 239 -5.80 4.15 -12.64
CA ASN A 239 -6.34 3.38 -13.77
C ASN A 239 -5.85 1.93 -13.63
N PRO A 240 -6.71 0.95 -13.35
CA PRO A 240 -6.30 -0.42 -13.07
C PRO A 240 -5.60 -1.08 -14.26
N ILE A 241 -6.02 -0.75 -15.47
CA ILE A 241 -5.45 -1.29 -16.71
C ILE A 241 -4.07 -0.71 -16.97
N LYS A 242 -3.96 0.65 -16.87
CA LYS A 242 -2.65 1.30 -17.02
C LYS A 242 -1.64 0.82 -15.98
N GLN A 243 -2.08 0.51 -14.74
CA GLN A 243 -1.17 -0.03 -13.74
C GLN A 243 -0.63 -1.42 -14.16
N GLY A 244 -1.44 -2.24 -14.81
CA GLY A 244 -0.99 -3.51 -15.38
C GLY A 244 0.11 -3.30 -16.42
N TYR A 245 -0.13 -2.50 -17.44
CA TYR A 245 0.88 -2.21 -18.46
C TYR A 245 2.15 -1.56 -17.90
N ASP A 246 2.04 -0.65 -16.92
CA ASP A 246 3.19 0.06 -16.34
C ASP A 246 4.04 -0.85 -15.42
N GLN A 247 3.46 -1.85 -14.77
CA GLN A 247 4.12 -2.60 -13.70
C GLN A 247 4.38 -4.07 -14.02
N ASP A 248 3.68 -4.60 -15.00
CA ASP A 248 3.76 -6.00 -15.45
C ASP A 248 3.43 -6.09 -16.96
N PRO A 249 4.20 -5.41 -17.83
CA PRO A 249 3.86 -5.27 -19.25
C PRO A 249 3.71 -6.60 -20.00
N GLU A 250 4.46 -7.62 -19.61
CA GLU A 250 4.46 -8.97 -20.21
C GLU A 250 3.45 -9.91 -19.51
N GLY A 251 2.76 -9.45 -18.46
CA GLY A 251 1.78 -10.24 -17.73
C GLY A 251 2.36 -11.39 -16.89
N VAL A 252 3.65 -11.34 -16.55
CA VAL A 252 4.31 -12.37 -15.75
C VAL A 252 3.68 -12.49 -14.36
N PHE A 253 3.43 -11.36 -13.71
CA PHE A 253 2.76 -11.33 -12.42
C PHE A 253 1.29 -11.76 -12.54
N VAL A 254 0.59 -11.28 -13.56
CA VAL A 254 -0.80 -11.65 -13.82
C VAL A 254 -0.92 -13.16 -13.99
N ARG A 255 -0.17 -13.79 -14.89
CA ARG A 255 -0.24 -15.24 -15.14
C ARG A 255 0.11 -16.06 -13.90
N LYS A 256 1.09 -15.61 -13.11
CA LYS A 256 1.44 -16.29 -11.86
C LYS A 256 0.24 -16.44 -10.92
N TRP A 257 -0.64 -15.45 -10.86
CA TRP A 257 -1.75 -15.43 -9.91
C TRP A 257 -3.12 -15.69 -10.54
N LEU A 258 -3.18 -15.66 -11.86
CA LEU A 258 -4.34 -15.94 -12.69
C LEU A 258 -3.95 -16.90 -13.82
N PRO A 259 -3.58 -18.15 -13.49
CA PRO A 259 -3.16 -19.13 -14.51
C PRO A 259 -4.24 -19.41 -15.56
N GLU A 260 -5.50 -19.15 -15.25
CA GLU A 260 -6.61 -19.19 -16.21
C GLU A 260 -6.47 -18.24 -17.40
N LEU A 261 -5.55 -17.24 -17.30
CA LEU A 261 -5.24 -16.31 -18.39
C LEU A 261 -3.99 -16.68 -19.20
N ASP A 262 -3.39 -17.85 -18.98
CA ASP A 262 -2.13 -18.26 -19.66
C ASP A 262 -2.25 -18.26 -21.18
N ALA A 263 -3.42 -18.61 -21.71
CA ALA A 263 -3.67 -18.62 -23.16
C ALA A 263 -3.83 -17.23 -23.79
N VAL A 264 -4.02 -16.19 -22.97
CA VAL A 264 -4.21 -14.82 -23.46
C VAL A 264 -2.88 -14.22 -23.91
N PRO A 265 -2.74 -13.71 -25.16
CA PRO A 265 -1.51 -13.09 -25.65
C PRO A 265 -1.10 -11.88 -24.79
N ASP A 266 0.22 -11.61 -24.65
CA ASP A 266 0.78 -10.56 -23.81
C ASP A 266 0.14 -9.19 -24.06
N ARG A 267 -0.08 -8.86 -25.33
CA ARG A 267 -0.71 -7.58 -25.72
C ARG A 267 -2.13 -7.38 -25.18
N PHE A 268 -2.80 -8.45 -24.79
CA PHE A 268 -4.17 -8.42 -24.26
C PHE A 268 -4.29 -8.86 -22.81
N ILE A 269 -3.18 -9.20 -22.15
CA ILE A 269 -3.19 -9.78 -20.80
C ILE A 269 -3.87 -8.88 -19.76
N HIS A 270 -3.81 -7.56 -19.93
CA HIS A 270 -4.47 -6.59 -19.06
C HIS A 270 -5.85 -6.16 -19.53
N GLU A 271 -6.24 -6.52 -20.76
CA GLU A 271 -7.54 -6.25 -21.37
C GLU A 271 -8.03 -7.46 -22.17
N PRO A 272 -8.20 -8.65 -21.54
CA PRO A 272 -8.52 -9.88 -22.25
C PRO A 272 -9.80 -9.80 -23.08
N TRP A 273 -10.72 -8.92 -22.73
CA TRP A 273 -11.95 -8.66 -23.51
C TRP A 273 -11.72 -8.05 -24.90
N LYS A 274 -10.50 -7.58 -25.18
CA LYS A 274 -10.12 -7.07 -26.52
C LYS A 274 -9.54 -8.16 -27.42
N TRP A 275 -9.27 -9.34 -26.87
CA TRP A 275 -8.76 -10.46 -27.64
C TRP A 275 -9.88 -11.11 -28.45
N GLU A 276 -9.62 -11.44 -29.73
CA GLU A 276 -10.59 -12.05 -30.62
C GLU A 276 -11.16 -13.37 -30.08
N ASN A 277 -10.33 -14.15 -29.35
CA ASN A 277 -10.75 -15.41 -28.72
C ASN A 277 -11.13 -15.22 -27.23
N ALA A 278 -11.45 -14.03 -26.78
CA ALA A 278 -11.83 -13.74 -25.40
C ALA A 278 -12.89 -14.70 -24.84
N ALA A 279 -13.88 -15.07 -25.66
CA ALA A 279 -14.95 -16.00 -25.28
C ALA A 279 -14.47 -17.40 -24.94
N THR A 280 -13.22 -17.76 -25.19
CA THR A 280 -12.64 -19.04 -24.74
C THR A 280 -12.29 -19.03 -23.26
N VAL A 281 -12.07 -17.87 -22.67
CA VAL A 281 -11.62 -17.65 -21.29
C VAL A 281 -12.65 -16.89 -20.46
N LEU A 282 -13.17 -15.78 -20.99
CA LEU A 282 -14.09 -14.91 -20.25
C LEU A 282 -15.44 -15.59 -19.99
N ASP A 283 -15.96 -15.37 -18.78
CA ASP A 283 -17.20 -15.95 -18.25
C ASP A 283 -17.22 -17.49 -18.22
N LYS A 284 -16.04 -18.11 -18.37
CA LYS A 284 -15.81 -19.55 -18.19
C LYS A 284 -14.80 -19.83 -17.08
N ALA A 285 -13.56 -19.45 -17.29
CA ALA A 285 -12.48 -19.64 -16.34
C ALA A 285 -12.14 -18.33 -15.59
N TYR A 286 -12.34 -17.18 -16.22
CA TYR A 286 -12.10 -15.85 -15.65
C TYR A 286 -13.30 -14.92 -15.94
N PRO A 287 -13.75 -14.09 -14.99
CA PRO A 287 -14.91 -13.24 -15.19
C PRO A 287 -14.64 -12.09 -16.16
N SER A 288 -15.69 -11.67 -16.87
CA SER A 288 -15.70 -10.39 -17.57
C SER A 288 -15.63 -9.22 -16.58
N PRO A 289 -15.14 -8.04 -17.00
CA PRO A 289 -15.11 -6.85 -16.13
C PRO A 289 -16.50 -6.51 -15.59
N ILE A 290 -16.62 -6.44 -14.26
CA ILE A 290 -17.90 -6.16 -13.59
C ILE A 290 -18.42 -4.75 -13.86
N LEU A 291 -17.56 -3.83 -14.28
CA LEU A 291 -17.87 -2.44 -14.61
C LEU A 291 -16.90 -1.90 -15.67
N ASP A 292 -17.31 -0.89 -16.42
CA ASP A 292 -16.41 -0.08 -17.25
C ASP A 292 -15.57 0.83 -16.35
N HIS A 293 -14.28 0.53 -16.25
CA HIS A 293 -13.34 1.23 -15.35
C HIS A 293 -13.22 2.73 -15.66
N ALA A 294 -13.35 3.15 -16.93
CA ALA A 294 -13.21 4.55 -17.32
C ALA A 294 -14.46 5.36 -16.95
N GLN A 295 -15.63 4.78 -17.17
CA GLN A 295 -16.91 5.42 -16.82
C GLN A 295 -17.05 5.60 -15.30
N VAL A 296 -16.77 4.55 -14.52
CA VAL A 296 -16.88 4.63 -13.06
C VAL A 296 -15.86 5.57 -12.45
N ALA A 297 -14.62 5.61 -12.99
CA ALA A 297 -13.60 6.56 -12.54
C ALA A 297 -13.99 8.03 -12.83
N LYS A 298 -14.61 8.29 -13.97
CA LYS A 298 -15.15 9.61 -14.32
C LYS A 298 -16.26 10.02 -13.34
N ALA A 299 -17.23 9.14 -13.11
CA ALA A 299 -18.32 9.37 -12.17
C ALA A 299 -17.82 9.62 -10.72
N ALA A 300 -16.87 8.81 -10.27
CA ALA A 300 -16.24 8.97 -8.96
C ALA A 300 -15.55 10.33 -8.82
N ARG A 301 -14.81 10.75 -9.86
CA ARG A 301 -14.14 12.06 -9.88
C ARG A 301 -15.15 13.18 -9.74
N GLN A 302 -16.23 13.16 -10.50
CA GLN A 302 -17.28 14.19 -10.44
C GLN A 302 -17.88 14.29 -9.04
N LYS A 303 -18.26 13.17 -8.42
CA LYS A 303 -18.83 13.14 -7.06
C LYS A 303 -17.86 13.68 -6.00
N ILE A 304 -16.58 13.34 -6.08
CA ILE A 304 -15.58 13.85 -5.13
C ILE A 304 -15.35 15.36 -5.31
N TRP A 305 -15.28 15.83 -6.55
CA TRP A 305 -15.05 17.25 -6.82
C TRP A 305 -16.25 18.11 -6.42
N SER A 306 -17.49 17.62 -6.55
CA SER A 306 -18.67 18.35 -6.09
C SER A 306 -18.63 18.63 -4.57
N ILE A 307 -18.16 17.66 -3.76
CA ILE A 307 -17.96 17.86 -2.31
C ILE A 307 -16.88 18.91 -2.04
N ARG A 308 -15.75 18.83 -2.76
CA ARG A 308 -14.62 19.76 -2.57
C ARG A 308 -14.89 21.19 -3.00
N ALA A 309 -15.93 21.41 -3.80
CA ALA A 309 -16.36 22.72 -4.24
C ALA A 309 -17.16 23.49 -3.17
N ALA A 310 -17.67 22.83 -2.13
CA ALA A 310 -18.40 23.47 -1.04
C ALA A 310 -17.51 24.48 -0.28
N PRO A 311 -18.04 25.68 0.07
CA PRO A 311 -17.26 26.71 0.75
C PRO A 311 -16.63 26.24 2.07
N GLU A 312 -17.38 25.50 2.88
CA GLU A 312 -16.99 25.03 4.21
C GLU A 312 -15.89 23.95 4.15
N PHE A 313 -15.71 23.30 2.99
CA PHE A 313 -14.74 22.24 2.81
C PHE A 313 -13.31 22.71 3.11
N ARG A 314 -12.96 23.92 2.68
CA ARG A 314 -11.60 24.46 2.80
C ARG A 314 -11.20 24.74 4.25
N ASP A 315 -12.12 25.20 5.08
CA ASP A 315 -11.82 25.55 6.47
C ASP A 315 -11.52 24.28 7.29
N GLU A 316 -12.28 23.23 7.07
CA GLU A 316 -11.99 21.94 7.70
C GLU A 316 -10.70 21.32 7.17
N ALA A 317 -10.48 21.35 5.85
CA ALA A 317 -9.24 20.87 5.23
C ALA A 317 -8.00 21.61 5.78
N ASN A 318 -8.08 22.93 5.99
CA ASN A 318 -6.99 23.72 6.58
C ASN A 318 -6.73 23.34 8.05
N ARG A 319 -7.77 23.09 8.83
CA ARG A 319 -7.64 22.60 10.23
C ARG A 319 -6.94 21.24 10.26
N ILE A 320 -7.38 20.32 9.41
CA ILE A 320 -6.79 18.96 9.28
C ILE A 320 -5.32 19.09 8.82
N GLN A 321 -5.04 19.94 7.84
CA GLN A 321 -3.67 20.18 7.35
C GLN A 321 -2.75 20.71 8.46
N GLY A 322 -3.23 21.65 9.25
CA GLY A 322 -2.47 22.22 10.38
C GLY A 322 -2.12 21.17 11.44
N ARG A 323 -3.03 20.22 11.69
CA ARG A 323 -2.85 19.16 12.70
C ARG A 323 -2.05 17.96 12.19
N HIS A 324 -2.34 17.50 10.98
CA HIS A 324 -1.86 16.21 10.45
C HIS A 324 -1.00 16.33 9.19
N GLY A 325 -0.82 17.54 8.66
CA GLY A 325 0.02 17.76 7.49
C GLY A 325 1.49 17.52 7.77
N SER A 326 2.21 16.93 6.82
CA SER A 326 3.66 16.80 6.94
C SER A 326 4.33 18.17 6.89
N ARG A 327 5.12 18.51 7.90
CA ARG A 327 5.90 19.76 7.95
C ARG A 327 6.90 19.89 6.78
N LYS A 328 7.27 18.77 6.15
CA LYS A 328 8.18 18.73 4.99
C LYS A 328 7.47 18.82 3.64
N SER A 329 6.14 18.80 3.59
CA SER A 329 5.40 18.76 2.32
C SER A 329 5.43 20.07 1.54
N GLY A 330 5.94 21.16 2.11
CA GLY A 330 6.05 22.46 1.44
C GLY A 330 4.70 23.11 1.08
N MET A 331 3.58 22.47 1.36
CA MET A 331 2.26 23.08 1.20
C MET A 331 2.05 24.09 2.31
N ALA A 332 2.39 25.36 2.00
CA ALA A 332 2.11 26.48 2.87
C ALA A 332 0.58 26.65 3.02
N ASN A 333 0.13 27.01 4.21
CA ASN A 333 -1.21 27.55 4.44
C ASN A 333 -1.53 28.56 3.32
N THR A 334 -2.57 28.28 2.53
CA THR A 334 -2.93 29.03 1.32
C THR A 334 -3.50 30.43 1.62
N GLY A 335 -3.07 31.08 2.71
CA GLY A 335 -3.40 32.47 3.06
C GLY A 335 -2.44 33.52 2.53
N ARG A 336 -1.27 33.16 2.00
CA ARG A 336 -0.34 34.11 1.36
C ARG A 336 0.25 33.48 0.10
N ARG A 337 -0.02 34.07 -1.07
CA ARG A 337 0.72 33.83 -2.31
C ARG A 337 2.20 34.12 -2.05
N ARG A 338 3.00 33.08 -1.83
CA ARG A 338 4.46 33.17 -1.87
C ARG A 338 4.92 33.00 -3.31
N LYS A 339 5.81 33.90 -3.76
CA LYS A 339 6.54 33.73 -5.04
C LYS A 339 7.22 32.36 -5.03
N PRO A 340 7.26 31.63 -6.17
CA PRO A 340 7.92 30.35 -6.23
C PRO A 340 9.40 30.50 -5.89
N ALA A 341 9.85 29.75 -4.88
CA ALA A 341 11.27 29.58 -4.61
C ALA A 341 11.91 28.70 -5.71
N PRO A 342 13.19 28.86 -6.01
CA PRO A 342 13.87 28.02 -6.98
C PRO A 342 13.70 26.55 -6.61
N ARG A 343 13.39 25.71 -7.60
CA ARG A 343 13.22 24.27 -7.45
C ARG A 343 14.51 23.67 -6.88
N ASP A 344 14.48 23.19 -5.64
CA ASP A 344 15.53 22.32 -5.12
C ASP A 344 15.35 20.93 -5.77
N THR A 345 16.22 20.60 -6.72
CA THR A 345 16.27 19.33 -7.45
C THR A 345 16.56 18.10 -6.58
N ARG A 346 16.73 18.30 -5.26
CA ARG A 346 16.97 17.24 -4.28
C ARG A 346 15.70 16.69 -3.62
N GLN A 347 14.55 17.25 -3.92
CA GLN A 347 13.28 16.73 -3.40
C GLN A 347 12.79 15.58 -4.31
N LEU A 348 12.83 14.34 -3.81
CA LEU A 348 12.26 13.17 -4.45
C LEU A 348 10.72 13.32 -4.53
N THR A 349 10.25 14.04 -5.50
CA THR A 349 8.88 13.89 -5.99
C THR A 349 8.79 12.50 -6.60
N LEU A 350 7.80 11.71 -6.17
CA LEU A 350 7.32 10.57 -6.95
C LEU A 350 6.97 11.14 -8.33
N GLY A 351 7.88 10.92 -9.30
CA GLY A 351 7.75 11.49 -10.63
C GLY A 351 6.45 11.03 -11.29
N LEU A 352 5.53 11.95 -11.39
CA LEU A 352 4.40 11.94 -12.29
C LEU A 352 4.49 13.27 -13.03
N GLU A 353 5.26 13.31 -14.09
CA GLU A 353 5.15 14.37 -15.09
C GLU A 353 3.79 14.25 -15.78
N PRO A 354 3.09 15.38 -16.00
CA PRO A 354 1.94 15.37 -16.88
C PRO A 354 2.42 15.05 -18.31
N PRO A 355 1.60 14.38 -19.15
CA PRO A 355 1.94 14.18 -20.54
C PRO A 355 2.11 15.57 -21.19
N GLY A 356 3.23 15.78 -21.87
CA GLY A 356 3.49 16.90 -22.74
C GLY A 356 2.45 16.95 -23.87
N GLU A 357 2.15 18.15 -24.33
CA GLU A 357 1.30 18.47 -25.47
C GLU A 357 1.70 17.73 -26.75
#